data_ad971853c86f3ac449ad38dcd1eb6ffe
#
_entry.id   ad971853c86f3ac449ad38dcd1eb6ffe
#
_cell.length_a   1.000
_cell.length_b   1.000
_cell.length_c   1.000
_cell.angle_alpha   90.00
_cell.angle_beta   90.00
_cell.angle_gamma   90.00
#
_symmetry.space_group_name_H-M   'P 1'
#
loop_
_entity.id
_entity.type
_entity.pdbx_description
1 polymer ?
#
loop_
_entity_poly.entity_id
_entity_poly.type
_entity_poly.pdbx_seq_one_letter_code
_entity_poly.pdbx_strand_id
1 'polypeptide(L)'
;MKKLICTILILSMALISAVAYADLTPSPSPEQTDTYSGELISYGITGETVVRIQLRLRELGYFNYKPTGSFQNMTVEATKRFQQKQVDSQGQPIMSDGTVGAQSMGLLFSHRVQRADIAAKIPIGKQLSGQAALTGELMEWSAVKDMLVAGSGYTITDYNTGVTFTMVYTGGEGHAEVECRTAEDTAIYLEAFGGEYNYSKRPVIVTIGANSVAASLQGQPHGEDTVAANDMDGHACLYFSSSTSHVASLPDVEHQAQVYKAAGRN
;
A
#
# COMPACT_ATOMS: atom_id res chain seq x y z
N MET A 1 88.36 -13.94 -13.47
CA MET A 1 87.62 -13.58 -12.32
C MET A 1 86.17 -13.20 -12.82
N LYS A 2 85.23 -14.12 -12.89
CA LYS A 2 83.87 -13.84 -13.29
C LYS A 2 82.95 -14.33 -12.16
N LYS A 3 82.26 -13.40 -11.52
CA LYS A 3 81.31 -13.70 -10.45
C LYS A 3 79.98 -14.19 -11.06
N LEU A 4 79.63 -15.39 -10.71
CA LEU A 4 78.37 -15.99 -11.10
C LEU A 4 77.28 -15.55 -10.06
N ILE A 5 76.32 -14.77 -10.48
CA ILE A 5 75.20 -14.36 -9.65
C ILE A 5 74.05 -15.40 -9.89
N CYS A 6 73.77 -16.15 -8.85
CA CYS A 6 72.65 -17.12 -8.84
C CYS A 6 71.38 -16.40 -8.43
N THR A 7 70.46 -16.23 -9.37
CA THR A 7 69.12 -15.64 -9.10
C THR A 7 68.20 -16.75 -8.69
N ILE A 8 67.82 -16.77 -7.42
CA ILE A 8 66.84 -17.68 -6.90
C ILE A 8 65.41 -17.09 -7.22
N LEU A 9 64.70 -17.76 -8.10
CA LEU A 9 63.32 -17.44 -8.44
C LEU A 9 62.40 -18.10 -7.38
N ILE A 10 61.85 -17.30 -6.46
CA ILE A 10 60.87 -17.79 -5.51
C ILE A 10 59.50 -17.76 -6.20
N LEU A 11 58.98 -18.95 -6.55
CA LEU A 11 57.65 -19.16 -7.08
C LEU A 11 56.69 -19.22 -5.92
N SER A 12 56.03 -18.12 -5.61
CA SER A 12 54.94 -18.10 -4.64
C SER A 12 53.65 -18.65 -5.29
N MET A 13 53.30 -19.90 -4.99
CA MET A 13 51.97 -20.47 -5.29
C MET A 13 50.94 -19.80 -4.38
N ALA A 14 50.18 -18.88 -4.93
CA ALA A 14 48.96 -18.40 -4.28
C ALA A 14 47.90 -19.51 -4.40
N LEU A 15 47.58 -20.17 -3.28
CA LEU A 15 46.38 -21.00 -3.14
C LEU A 15 45.18 -20.06 -3.19
N ILE A 16 44.50 -20.00 -4.31
CA ILE A 16 43.17 -19.42 -4.40
C ILE A 16 42.20 -20.48 -3.87
N SER A 17 41.77 -20.33 -2.62
CA SER A 17 40.65 -21.11 -2.09
C SER A 17 39.38 -20.66 -2.84
N ALA A 18 38.94 -21.46 -3.79
CA ALA A 18 37.60 -21.31 -4.37
C ALA A 18 36.58 -21.63 -3.29
N VAL A 19 36.04 -20.59 -2.66
CA VAL A 19 34.81 -20.73 -1.87
C VAL A 19 33.71 -21.06 -2.85
N ALA A 20 33.29 -22.32 -2.87
CA ALA A 20 32.09 -22.72 -3.58
C ALA A 20 30.93 -21.96 -2.96
N TYR A 21 30.43 -20.93 -3.63
CA TYR A 21 29.10 -20.41 -3.37
C TYR A 21 28.13 -21.53 -3.68
N ALA A 22 27.63 -22.18 -2.63
CA ALA A 22 26.49 -23.05 -2.76
C ALA A 22 25.35 -22.17 -3.30
N ASP A 23 24.92 -22.52 -4.50
CA ASP A 23 23.78 -21.91 -5.18
C ASP A 23 22.56 -22.12 -4.27
N LEU A 24 22.21 -21.11 -3.48
CA LEU A 24 20.99 -21.06 -2.69
C LEU A 24 19.82 -20.79 -3.65
N THR A 25 19.64 -21.69 -4.62
CA THR A 25 18.32 -21.81 -5.24
C THR A 25 17.37 -22.17 -4.11
N PRO A 26 16.35 -21.36 -3.79
CA PRO A 26 15.36 -21.78 -2.83
C PRO A 26 14.78 -23.09 -3.36
N SER A 27 14.99 -24.18 -2.62
CA SER A 27 14.30 -25.44 -2.86
C SER A 27 12.83 -25.09 -3.03
N PRO A 28 12.17 -25.53 -4.12
CA PRO A 28 10.75 -25.29 -4.23
C PRO A 28 10.14 -25.87 -2.96
N SER A 29 9.55 -24.98 -2.16
CA SER A 29 8.73 -25.38 -1.03
C SER A 29 7.77 -26.44 -1.57
N PRO A 30 7.61 -27.60 -0.92
CA PRO A 30 6.68 -28.60 -1.41
C PRO A 30 5.37 -27.85 -1.64
N GLU A 31 4.89 -27.91 -2.87
CA GLU A 31 3.59 -27.42 -3.28
C GLU A 31 2.60 -28.06 -2.32
N GLN A 32 2.25 -27.34 -1.24
CA GLN A 32 1.15 -27.74 -0.38
C GLN A 32 -0.07 -27.63 -1.28
N THR A 33 -0.39 -28.73 -1.91
CA THR A 33 -1.72 -28.99 -2.47
C THR A 33 -2.66 -29.09 -1.27
N ASP A 34 -2.95 -27.94 -0.66
CA ASP A 34 -4.07 -27.81 0.24
C ASP A 34 -5.30 -28.13 -0.60
N THR A 35 -5.72 -29.37 -0.52
CA THR A 35 -6.94 -29.85 -1.13
C THR A 35 -8.06 -29.05 -0.48
N TYR A 36 -8.49 -27.98 -1.18
CA TYR A 36 -9.66 -27.22 -0.79
C TYR A 36 -10.83 -28.19 -0.68
N SER A 37 -11.42 -28.29 0.51
CA SER A 37 -12.47 -29.27 0.84
C SER A 37 -13.78 -29.07 0.06
N GLY A 38 -13.84 -28.04 -0.80
CA GLY A 38 -15.05 -27.69 -1.54
C GLY A 38 -16.09 -26.93 -0.71
N GLU A 39 -15.75 -26.56 0.53
CA GLU A 39 -16.64 -25.82 1.42
C GLU A 39 -16.86 -24.38 0.90
N LEU A 40 -18.10 -23.92 0.97
CA LEU A 40 -18.45 -22.56 0.57
C LEU A 40 -17.99 -21.57 1.64
N ILE A 41 -17.08 -20.68 1.30
CA ILE A 41 -16.62 -19.62 2.19
C ILE A 41 -17.43 -18.35 1.90
N SER A 42 -18.17 -17.89 2.91
CA SER A 42 -19.13 -16.79 2.79
C SER A 42 -19.11 -15.90 4.03
N TYR A 43 -19.97 -14.89 4.03
CA TYR A 43 -20.14 -13.98 5.17
C TYR A 43 -20.27 -14.71 6.51
N GLY A 44 -19.49 -14.27 7.49
CA GLY A 44 -19.49 -14.83 8.86
C GLY A 44 -18.45 -15.92 9.10
N ILE A 45 -17.91 -16.54 8.04
CA ILE A 45 -16.83 -17.54 8.19
C ILE A 45 -15.55 -16.86 8.67
N THR A 46 -14.80 -17.56 9.54
CA THR A 46 -13.52 -17.11 10.06
C THR A 46 -12.46 -18.20 9.94
N GLY A 47 -11.19 -17.82 9.92
CA GLY A 47 -10.07 -18.76 9.95
C GLY A 47 -8.99 -18.49 8.91
N GLU A 48 -8.02 -19.40 8.84
CA GLU A 48 -6.82 -19.27 8.00
C GLU A 48 -7.17 -19.21 6.50
N THR A 49 -8.13 -19.99 6.06
CA THR A 49 -8.59 -19.95 4.66
C THR A 49 -9.10 -18.57 4.27
N VAL A 50 -9.79 -17.87 5.18
CA VAL A 50 -10.24 -16.49 4.94
C VAL A 50 -9.05 -15.53 4.85
N VAL A 51 -8.03 -15.69 5.71
CA VAL A 51 -6.78 -14.90 5.62
C VAL A 51 -6.13 -15.09 4.26
N ARG A 52 -6.01 -16.33 3.78
CA ARG A 52 -5.42 -16.64 2.46
C ARG A 52 -6.22 -16.01 1.31
N ILE A 53 -7.55 -16.07 1.35
CA ILE A 53 -8.42 -15.41 0.38
C ILE A 53 -8.20 -13.89 0.40
N GLN A 54 -8.20 -13.27 1.57
CA GLN A 54 -8.00 -11.82 1.73
C GLN A 54 -6.62 -11.37 1.24
N LEU A 55 -5.55 -12.11 1.56
CA LEU A 55 -4.21 -11.85 1.06
C LEU A 55 -4.16 -11.95 -0.47
N ARG A 56 -4.78 -12.98 -1.03
CA ARG A 56 -4.78 -13.15 -2.49
C ARG A 56 -5.62 -12.08 -3.20
N LEU A 57 -6.80 -11.76 -2.70
CA LEU A 57 -7.62 -10.65 -3.21
C LEU A 57 -6.85 -9.32 -3.14
N ARG A 58 -6.07 -9.11 -2.08
CA ARG A 58 -5.23 -7.94 -1.91
C ARG A 58 -4.08 -7.90 -2.93
N GLU A 59 -3.36 -8.99 -3.09
CA GLU A 59 -2.31 -9.13 -4.11
C GLU A 59 -2.84 -8.84 -5.53
N LEU A 60 -4.07 -9.27 -5.80
CA LEU A 60 -4.75 -9.05 -7.08
C LEU A 60 -5.35 -7.64 -7.22
N GLY A 61 -5.36 -6.84 -6.15
CA GLY A 61 -5.85 -5.47 -6.14
C GLY A 61 -7.34 -5.30 -5.86
N TYR A 62 -8.05 -6.35 -5.44
CA TYR A 62 -9.49 -6.28 -5.14
C TYR A 62 -9.80 -6.00 -3.67
N PHE A 63 -8.84 -6.21 -2.76
CA PHE A 63 -9.00 -6.04 -1.32
C PHE A 63 -7.95 -5.09 -0.76
N ASN A 64 -8.37 -3.91 -0.30
CA ASN A 64 -7.46 -2.84 0.15
C ASN A 64 -7.35 -2.75 1.68
N TYR A 65 -7.85 -3.79 2.37
CA TYR A 65 -7.89 -3.83 3.82
C TYR A 65 -6.82 -4.75 4.40
N LYS A 66 -6.61 -4.64 5.71
CA LYS A 66 -5.80 -5.61 6.44
C LYS A 66 -6.52 -6.96 6.49
N PRO A 67 -5.88 -8.07 6.11
CA PRO A 67 -6.44 -9.40 6.29
C PRO A 67 -6.71 -9.68 7.77
N THR A 68 -7.96 -9.97 8.10
CA THR A 68 -8.41 -10.19 9.48
C THR A 68 -8.74 -11.64 9.79
N GLY A 69 -8.85 -12.47 8.75
CA GLY A 69 -9.36 -13.83 8.90
C GLY A 69 -10.87 -13.91 9.14
N SER A 70 -11.60 -12.80 9.01
CA SER A 70 -13.06 -12.76 9.13
C SER A 70 -13.68 -12.35 7.80
N PHE A 71 -14.55 -13.20 7.24
CA PHE A 71 -15.23 -12.94 5.98
C PHE A 71 -16.44 -12.03 6.23
N GLN A 72 -16.24 -10.73 6.24
CA GLN A 72 -17.23 -9.70 6.49
C GLN A 72 -17.55 -8.91 5.21
N ASN A 73 -18.40 -7.91 5.29
CA ASN A 73 -18.89 -7.12 4.15
C ASN A 73 -17.77 -6.68 3.18
N MET A 74 -16.64 -6.21 3.70
CA MET A 74 -15.50 -5.79 2.87
C MET A 74 -14.91 -6.93 2.07
N THR A 75 -14.86 -8.14 2.62
CA THR A 75 -14.39 -9.33 1.92
C THR A 75 -15.43 -9.78 0.88
N VAL A 76 -16.71 -9.72 1.21
CA VAL A 76 -17.83 -9.99 0.27
C VAL A 76 -17.73 -9.08 -0.95
N GLU A 77 -17.61 -7.77 -0.74
CA GLU A 77 -17.54 -6.80 -1.83
C GLU A 77 -16.26 -6.95 -2.66
N ALA A 78 -15.12 -7.23 -2.03
CA ALA A 78 -13.89 -7.52 -2.74
C ALA A 78 -14.01 -8.80 -3.61
N THR A 79 -14.67 -9.83 -3.07
CA THR A 79 -14.94 -11.08 -3.79
C THR A 79 -15.86 -10.84 -4.99
N LYS A 80 -16.94 -10.05 -4.82
CA LYS A 80 -17.82 -9.67 -5.94
C LYS A 80 -17.04 -8.95 -7.04
N ARG A 81 -16.23 -7.93 -6.70
CA ARG A 81 -15.41 -7.23 -7.68
C ARG A 81 -14.44 -8.16 -8.41
N PHE A 82 -13.84 -9.08 -7.68
CA PHE A 82 -13.00 -10.13 -8.27
C PHE A 82 -13.81 -10.98 -9.27
N GLN A 83 -14.93 -11.54 -8.84
CA GLN A 83 -15.78 -12.42 -9.66
C GLN A 83 -16.28 -11.74 -10.93
N GLN A 84 -16.66 -10.46 -10.86
CA GLN A 84 -17.09 -9.65 -12.02
C GLN A 84 -16.05 -9.53 -13.13
N LYS A 85 -14.78 -9.66 -12.79
CA LYS A 85 -13.67 -9.58 -13.77
C LYS A 85 -13.24 -10.95 -14.29
N GLN A 86 -13.65 -12.04 -13.64
CA GLN A 86 -13.21 -13.37 -14.03
C GLN A 86 -14.13 -14.00 -15.06
N VAL A 87 -13.55 -14.88 -15.86
CA VAL A 87 -14.25 -15.75 -16.77
C VAL A 87 -13.87 -17.19 -16.53
N ASP A 88 -14.76 -18.13 -16.87
CA ASP A 88 -14.50 -19.54 -16.81
C ASP A 88 -13.57 -20.03 -17.94
N SER A 89 -13.38 -21.35 -18.04
CA SER A 89 -12.55 -21.97 -19.10
C SER A 89 -13.10 -21.79 -20.52
N GLN A 90 -14.38 -21.40 -20.65
CA GLN A 90 -15.09 -21.16 -21.90
C GLN A 90 -15.20 -19.65 -22.22
N GLY A 91 -14.61 -18.79 -21.38
CA GLY A 91 -14.66 -17.35 -21.53
C GLY A 91 -15.99 -16.71 -21.09
N GLN A 92 -16.84 -17.44 -20.37
CA GLN A 92 -18.10 -16.92 -19.85
C GLN A 92 -17.90 -16.27 -18.47
N PRO A 93 -18.58 -15.16 -18.18
CA PRO A 93 -18.55 -14.56 -16.84
C PRO A 93 -18.98 -15.57 -15.77
N ILE A 94 -18.28 -15.58 -14.64
CA ILE A 94 -18.68 -16.40 -13.49
C ILE A 94 -19.72 -15.69 -12.63
N MET A 95 -20.38 -16.44 -11.75
CA MET A 95 -21.34 -15.86 -10.79
C MET A 95 -20.62 -14.88 -9.83
N SER A 96 -21.21 -13.71 -9.65
CA SER A 96 -20.68 -12.63 -8.80
C SER A 96 -21.56 -12.44 -7.57
N ASP A 97 -21.59 -13.44 -6.68
CA ASP A 97 -22.39 -13.47 -5.46
C ASP A 97 -21.65 -13.04 -4.20
N GLY A 98 -20.32 -12.91 -4.29
CA GLY A 98 -19.46 -12.55 -3.17
C GLY A 98 -19.11 -13.72 -2.26
N THR A 99 -19.40 -14.96 -2.66
CA THR A 99 -19.00 -16.18 -1.94
C THR A 99 -17.85 -16.87 -2.67
N VAL A 100 -16.99 -17.57 -1.95
CA VAL A 100 -15.85 -18.28 -2.54
C VAL A 100 -16.11 -19.77 -2.47
N GLY A 101 -16.68 -20.32 -3.55
CA GLY A 101 -16.79 -21.75 -3.79
C GLY A 101 -15.60 -22.28 -4.60
N ALA A 102 -15.66 -23.55 -5.02
CA ALA A 102 -14.58 -24.22 -5.74
C ALA A 102 -14.13 -23.49 -7.01
N GLN A 103 -15.08 -22.93 -7.79
CA GLN A 103 -14.77 -22.17 -9.00
C GLN A 103 -13.99 -20.88 -8.68
N SER A 104 -14.49 -20.06 -7.73
CA SER A 104 -13.84 -18.82 -7.31
C SER A 104 -12.48 -19.09 -6.67
N MET A 105 -12.36 -20.15 -5.86
CA MET A 105 -11.11 -20.56 -5.24
C MET A 105 -10.07 -20.97 -6.31
N GLY A 106 -10.45 -21.81 -7.25
CA GLY A 106 -9.58 -22.21 -8.35
C GLY A 106 -9.10 -21.04 -9.19
N LEU A 107 -9.97 -20.05 -9.46
CA LEU A 107 -9.61 -18.85 -10.21
C LEU A 107 -8.69 -17.91 -9.41
N LEU A 108 -8.94 -17.73 -8.10
CA LEU A 108 -8.11 -16.90 -7.23
C LEU A 108 -6.63 -17.31 -7.29
N PHE A 109 -6.35 -18.61 -7.29
CA PHE A 109 -4.99 -19.15 -7.28
C PHE A 109 -4.49 -19.62 -8.66
N SER A 110 -5.27 -19.36 -9.72
CA SER A 110 -4.85 -19.65 -11.09
C SER A 110 -3.82 -18.65 -11.61
N HIS A 111 -2.95 -19.12 -12.52
CA HIS A 111 -2.07 -18.25 -13.31
C HIS A 111 -2.82 -17.41 -14.37
N ARG A 112 -4.08 -17.73 -14.67
CA ARG A 112 -4.95 -16.99 -15.61
C ARG A 112 -5.80 -15.94 -14.92
N VAL A 113 -5.64 -15.74 -13.61
CA VAL A 113 -6.43 -14.78 -12.83
C VAL A 113 -6.28 -13.36 -13.37
N GLN A 114 -7.40 -12.69 -13.56
CA GLN A 114 -7.40 -11.28 -13.93
C GLN A 114 -7.23 -10.40 -12.69
N ARG A 115 -6.31 -9.46 -12.76
CA ARG A 115 -6.07 -8.48 -11.70
C ARG A 115 -7.06 -7.32 -11.81
N ALA A 116 -7.30 -6.63 -10.71
CA ALA A 116 -8.08 -5.40 -10.74
C ALA A 116 -7.37 -4.33 -11.60
N ASP A 117 -8.17 -3.56 -12.34
CA ASP A 117 -7.66 -2.40 -13.10
C ASP A 117 -7.34 -1.23 -12.17
N ILE A 118 -6.35 -1.41 -11.29
CA ILE A 118 -5.92 -0.36 -10.37
C ILE A 118 -5.39 0.84 -11.17
N ALA A 119 -4.76 0.59 -12.30
CA ALA A 119 -4.22 1.63 -13.17
C ALA A 119 -5.29 2.46 -13.91
N ALA A 120 -6.51 1.93 -14.09
CA ALA A 120 -7.56 2.63 -14.81
C ALA A 120 -8.36 3.59 -13.92
N LYS A 121 -8.31 3.44 -12.59
CA LYS A 121 -9.07 4.24 -11.64
C LYS A 121 -8.25 5.24 -10.82
N ILE A 122 -6.94 5.13 -10.85
CA ILE A 122 -6.06 6.15 -10.27
C ILE A 122 -5.62 7.00 -11.45
N PRO A 123 -6.12 8.24 -11.60
CA PRO A 123 -5.57 9.15 -12.58
C PRO A 123 -4.08 9.25 -12.28
N ILE A 124 -3.25 8.67 -13.14
CA ILE A 124 -1.83 9.01 -13.14
C ILE A 124 -1.84 10.42 -13.69
N GLY A 125 -1.90 11.40 -12.77
CA GLY A 125 -1.82 12.80 -13.16
C GLY A 125 -0.62 12.97 -14.06
N LYS A 126 -0.76 13.78 -15.11
CA LYS A 126 0.34 14.16 -15.96
C LYS A 126 1.48 14.60 -15.05
N GLN A 127 2.55 13.81 -15.01
CA GLN A 127 3.80 14.26 -14.46
C GLN A 127 4.17 15.51 -15.26
N LEU A 128 4.13 16.67 -14.62
CA LEU A 128 4.56 17.91 -15.28
C LEU A 128 6.03 17.69 -15.63
N SER A 129 6.29 17.44 -16.89
CA SER A 129 7.62 17.24 -17.42
C SER A 129 8.46 18.46 -17.10
N GLY A 130 9.45 18.31 -16.21
CA GLY A 130 10.43 19.35 -15.89
C GLY A 130 10.53 19.79 -14.44
N GLN A 131 9.64 19.39 -13.53
CA GLN A 131 9.85 19.58 -12.11
C GLN A 131 10.57 18.36 -11.54
N ALA A 132 11.70 18.61 -10.85
CA ALA A 132 12.31 17.60 -10.01
C ALA A 132 11.21 17.03 -9.09
N ALA A 133 11.16 15.70 -8.96
CA ALA A 133 10.19 15.05 -8.08
C ALA A 133 10.32 15.70 -6.69
N LEU A 134 9.29 16.39 -6.25
CA LEU A 134 9.25 17.02 -4.94
C LEU A 134 9.19 15.87 -3.93
N THR A 135 10.22 15.71 -3.12
CA THR A 135 10.23 14.76 -2.00
C THR A 135 10.06 15.50 -0.69
N GLY A 136 9.39 14.89 0.26
CA GLY A 136 9.26 15.42 1.61
C GLY A 136 10.38 14.93 2.52
N GLU A 137 10.66 15.66 3.58
CA GLU A 137 11.52 15.23 4.65
C GLU A 137 10.86 14.09 5.44
N LEU A 138 11.63 13.06 5.77
CA LEU A 138 11.16 11.97 6.62
C LEU A 138 11.21 12.42 8.08
N MET A 139 10.07 12.79 8.64
CA MET A 139 9.93 13.25 10.02
C MET A 139 9.06 12.28 10.82
N GLU A 140 9.42 12.07 12.07
CA GLU A 140 8.64 11.23 13.00
C GLU A 140 7.36 11.92 13.45
N TRP A 141 6.30 11.14 13.66
CA TRP A 141 5.00 11.67 14.08
C TRP A 141 5.10 12.55 15.34
N SER A 142 5.89 12.15 16.32
CA SER A 142 6.08 12.93 17.54
C SER A 142 6.54 14.35 17.26
N ALA A 143 7.49 14.53 16.36
CA ALA A 143 8.00 15.85 15.98
C ALA A 143 6.99 16.63 15.13
N VAL A 144 6.30 15.95 14.21
CA VAL A 144 5.29 16.59 13.36
C VAL A 144 4.09 17.04 14.18
N LYS A 145 3.66 16.23 15.15
CA LYS A 145 2.53 16.54 16.04
C LYS A 145 2.72 17.89 16.75
N ASP A 146 3.95 18.19 17.18
CA ASP A 146 4.28 19.45 17.85
C ASP A 146 4.27 20.65 16.89
N MET A 147 4.31 20.42 15.57
CA MET A 147 4.25 21.49 14.55
C MET A 147 2.83 21.76 14.06
N LEU A 148 1.90 20.83 14.30
CA LEU A 148 0.51 20.94 13.84
C LEU A 148 -0.34 21.69 14.88
N VAL A 149 -1.22 22.55 14.37
CA VAL A 149 -2.17 23.29 15.20
C VAL A 149 -3.58 22.88 14.80
N ALA A 150 -4.35 22.34 15.75
CA ALA A 150 -5.72 21.93 15.51
C ALA A 150 -6.58 23.08 14.96
N GLY A 151 -7.40 22.81 13.97
CA GLY A 151 -8.20 23.78 13.23
C GLY A 151 -7.43 24.55 12.14
N SER A 152 -6.11 24.34 12.01
CA SER A 152 -5.31 24.97 10.95
C SER A 152 -5.30 24.12 9.68
N GLY A 153 -5.33 24.80 8.52
CA GLY A 153 -5.23 24.16 7.22
C GLY A 153 -3.79 24.00 6.76
N TYR A 154 -3.50 22.85 6.16
CA TYR A 154 -2.20 22.50 5.60
C TYR A 154 -2.35 22.06 4.14
N THR A 155 -1.42 22.49 3.29
CA THR A 155 -1.41 22.07 1.89
C THR A 155 -0.89 20.65 1.80
N ILE A 156 -1.70 19.79 1.18
CA ILE A 156 -1.34 18.43 0.81
C ILE A 156 -1.01 18.41 -0.68
N THR A 157 0.14 17.88 -1.03
CA THR A 157 0.54 17.63 -2.42
C THR A 157 0.57 16.13 -2.68
N ASP A 158 -0.26 15.64 -3.59
CA ASP A 158 -0.19 14.24 -3.99
C ASP A 158 1.13 13.97 -4.73
N TYR A 159 1.95 13.07 -4.19
CA TYR A 159 3.27 12.75 -4.73
C TYR A 159 3.23 12.21 -6.17
N ASN A 160 2.19 11.44 -6.52
CA ASN A 160 2.11 10.79 -7.82
C ASN A 160 1.66 11.76 -8.92
N THR A 161 0.84 12.76 -8.60
CA THR A 161 0.20 13.65 -9.59
C THR A 161 0.67 15.09 -9.49
N GLY A 162 1.18 15.51 -8.34
CA GLY A 162 1.51 16.90 -8.04
C GLY A 162 0.30 17.81 -7.78
N VAL A 163 -0.93 17.27 -7.79
CA VAL A 163 -2.13 18.05 -7.44
C VAL A 163 -2.10 18.41 -5.96
N THR A 164 -2.68 19.56 -5.65
CA THR A 164 -2.69 20.11 -4.29
C THR A 164 -4.10 20.39 -3.83
N PHE A 165 -4.36 20.15 -2.55
CA PHE A 165 -5.57 20.50 -1.85
C PHE A 165 -5.26 20.83 -0.40
N THR A 166 -6.18 21.43 0.31
CA THR A 166 -5.98 21.82 1.71
C THR A 166 -6.78 20.90 2.62
N MET A 167 -6.10 20.39 3.66
CA MET A 167 -6.78 19.68 4.76
C MET A 167 -6.56 20.39 6.09
N VAL A 168 -7.59 20.39 6.91
CA VAL A 168 -7.58 20.92 8.27
C VAL A 168 -7.13 19.78 9.20
N TYR A 169 -6.15 20.05 10.05
CA TYR A 169 -5.79 19.12 11.13
C TYR A 169 -6.82 19.21 12.25
N THR A 170 -7.48 18.10 12.54
CA THR A 170 -8.56 18.03 13.54
C THR A 170 -8.09 17.40 14.86
N GLY A 171 -7.02 16.60 14.83
CA GLY A 171 -6.49 15.95 16.02
C GLY A 171 -5.70 14.68 15.69
N GLY A 172 -5.70 13.76 16.63
CA GLY A 172 -5.12 12.43 16.49
C GLY A 172 -3.99 12.15 17.48
N GLU A 173 -3.97 10.92 18.01
CA GLU A 173 -2.98 10.45 18.98
C GLU A 173 -1.80 9.75 18.29
N GLY A 174 -2.08 8.70 17.53
CA GLY A 174 -1.09 7.86 16.87
C GLY A 174 -0.70 8.32 15.46
N HIS A 175 -1.51 9.18 14.84
CA HIS A 175 -1.33 9.81 13.54
C HIS A 175 -2.19 11.06 13.48
N ALA A 176 -2.10 11.86 12.43
CA ALA A 176 -2.97 13.02 12.26
C ALA A 176 -4.34 12.58 11.70
N GLU A 177 -5.39 13.20 12.23
CA GLU A 177 -6.73 13.20 11.68
C GLU A 177 -6.94 14.50 10.94
N VAL A 178 -7.41 14.42 9.69
CA VAL A 178 -7.52 15.58 8.81
C VAL A 178 -8.82 15.53 8.01
N GLU A 179 -9.41 16.69 7.76
CA GLU A 179 -10.58 16.86 6.90
C GLU A 179 -10.28 17.84 5.79
N CYS A 180 -10.85 17.66 4.61
CA CYS A 180 -10.75 18.66 3.56
C CYS A 180 -11.32 19.98 4.03
N ARG A 181 -10.68 21.09 3.65
CA ARG A 181 -11.08 22.42 4.11
C ARG A 181 -12.36 22.89 3.46
N THR A 182 -12.58 22.54 2.20
CA THR A 182 -13.71 22.97 1.37
C THR A 182 -14.23 21.83 0.52
N ALA A 183 -15.44 21.94 -0.03
CA ALA A 183 -16.00 21.00 -0.98
C ALA A 183 -15.12 20.86 -2.25
N GLU A 184 -14.44 21.92 -2.67
CA GLU A 184 -13.48 21.87 -3.79
C GLU A 184 -12.26 21.03 -3.44
N ASP A 185 -11.71 21.18 -2.23
CA ASP A 185 -10.62 20.35 -1.74
C ASP A 185 -11.04 18.87 -1.67
N THR A 186 -12.27 18.58 -1.26
CA THR A 186 -12.84 17.22 -1.24
C THR A 186 -12.98 16.65 -2.64
N ALA A 187 -13.39 17.44 -3.62
CA ALA A 187 -13.47 16.98 -5.01
C ALA A 187 -12.06 16.61 -5.55
N ILE A 188 -11.03 17.40 -5.24
CA ILE A 188 -9.64 17.11 -5.64
C ILE A 188 -9.11 15.88 -4.89
N TYR A 189 -9.40 15.78 -3.60
CA TYR A 189 -9.05 14.59 -2.80
C TYR A 189 -9.68 13.32 -3.38
N LEU A 190 -10.97 13.35 -3.70
CA LEU A 190 -11.67 12.22 -4.34
C LEU A 190 -11.05 11.88 -5.70
N GLU A 191 -10.75 12.87 -6.54
CA GLU A 191 -10.10 12.66 -7.83
C GLU A 191 -8.75 11.95 -7.64
N ALA A 192 -7.94 12.35 -6.66
CA ALA A 192 -6.68 11.70 -6.34
C ALA A 192 -6.87 10.22 -5.96
N PHE A 193 -7.98 9.84 -5.36
CA PHE A 193 -8.33 8.47 -5.00
C PHE A 193 -9.20 7.73 -6.03
N GLY A 194 -9.39 8.30 -7.23
CA GLY A 194 -10.10 7.67 -8.34
C GLY A 194 -11.58 7.98 -8.40
N GLY A 195 -12.04 9.04 -7.75
CA GLY A 195 -13.41 9.56 -7.80
C GLY A 195 -14.37 8.91 -6.78
N GLU A 196 -13.86 8.08 -5.89
CA GLU A 196 -14.65 7.42 -4.84
C GLU A 196 -13.83 7.24 -3.56
N TYR A 197 -14.49 7.24 -2.40
CA TYR A 197 -13.84 6.87 -1.14
C TYR A 197 -13.38 5.42 -1.15
N ASN A 198 -12.15 5.18 -0.72
CA ASN A 198 -11.58 3.84 -0.65
C ASN A 198 -10.43 3.78 0.35
N TYR A 199 -10.06 2.58 0.78
CA TYR A 199 -9.00 2.38 1.78
C TYR A 199 -7.59 2.32 1.20
N SER A 200 -7.40 2.77 -0.04
CA SER A 200 -6.04 2.88 -0.58
C SER A 200 -5.26 3.98 0.15
N LYS A 201 -3.95 3.86 0.13
CA LYS A 201 -3.01 4.76 0.78
C LYS A 201 -2.15 5.43 -0.28
N ARG A 202 -2.04 6.75 -0.22
CA ARG A 202 -1.31 7.54 -1.20
C ARG A 202 -0.13 8.24 -0.56
N PRO A 203 1.04 8.24 -1.22
CA PRO A 203 2.15 9.07 -0.80
C PRO A 203 1.81 10.53 -1.05
N VAL A 204 1.96 11.36 -0.04
CA VAL A 204 1.71 12.80 -0.11
C VAL A 204 2.83 13.57 0.56
N ILE A 205 2.92 14.86 0.23
CA ILE A 205 3.80 15.80 0.89
C ILE A 205 2.95 16.86 1.58
N VAL A 206 3.20 17.07 2.85
CA VAL A 206 2.51 18.08 3.67
C VAL A 206 3.40 19.30 3.84
N THR A 207 2.88 20.47 3.48
CA THR A 207 3.60 21.73 3.73
C THR A 207 3.23 22.25 5.11
N ILE A 208 4.22 22.31 6.01
CA ILE A 208 4.08 22.81 7.38
C ILE A 208 5.07 23.95 7.59
N GLY A 209 4.59 25.19 7.49
CA GLY A 209 5.48 26.35 7.48
C GLY A 209 6.46 26.32 6.30
N ALA A 210 7.75 26.28 6.57
CA ALA A 210 8.79 26.16 5.55
C ALA A 210 9.18 24.70 5.23
N ASN A 211 8.61 23.72 5.92
CA ASN A 211 8.97 22.33 5.78
C ASN A 211 8.03 21.61 4.81
N SER A 212 8.60 20.75 3.98
CA SER A 212 7.88 19.78 3.15
C SER A 212 8.08 18.42 3.76
N VAL A 213 7.04 17.83 4.36
CA VAL A 213 7.12 16.60 5.15
C VAL A 213 6.48 15.45 4.40
N ALA A 214 7.19 14.32 4.31
CA ALA A 214 6.70 13.10 3.69
C ALA A 214 5.61 12.45 4.55
N ALA A 215 4.50 12.10 3.93
CA ALA A 215 3.35 11.52 4.60
C ALA A 215 2.62 10.49 3.73
N SER A 216 1.65 9.82 4.32
CA SER A 216 0.72 8.92 3.64
C SER A 216 -0.71 9.23 4.03
N LEU A 217 -1.57 9.46 3.05
CA LEU A 217 -2.98 9.79 3.23
C LEU A 217 -3.87 8.60 2.88
N GLN A 218 -4.87 8.32 3.72
CA GLN A 218 -5.90 7.32 3.46
C GLN A 218 -7.07 7.92 2.67
N GLY A 219 -7.66 7.14 1.77
CA GLY A 219 -8.76 7.61 0.91
C GLY A 219 -10.17 7.35 1.44
N GLN A 220 -10.32 6.77 2.63
CA GLN A 220 -11.62 6.51 3.25
C GLN A 220 -11.78 7.35 4.50
N PRO A 221 -12.69 8.34 4.51
CA PRO A 221 -13.07 9.06 5.71
C PRO A 221 -13.78 8.15 6.72
N HIS A 222 -13.69 8.51 7.99
CA HIS A 222 -14.38 7.86 9.10
C HIS A 222 -14.50 8.82 10.29
N GLY A 223 -15.25 8.39 11.33
CA GLY A 223 -15.40 9.17 12.56
C GLY A 223 -16.32 10.37 12.42
N GLU A 224 -16.12 11.36 13.26
CA GLU A 224 -16.95 12.56 13.30
C GLU A 224 -16.52 13.55 12.21
N ASP A 225 -17.52 14.21 11.60
CA ASP A 225 -17.33 15.34 10.71
C ASP A 225 -17.28 16.63 11.55
N THR A 226 -16.16 17.35 11.50
CA THR A 226 -15.93 18.55 12.30
C THR A 226 -15.73 19.81 11.47
N VAL A 227 -15.53 19.70 10.16
CA VAL A 227 -15.36 20.81 9.22
C VAL A 227 -16.61 20.97 8.38
N ALA A 228 -17.44 21.95 8.70
CA ALA A 228 -18.72 22.18 8.04
C ALA A 228 -18.58 22.54 6.54
N ALA A 229 -19.53 22.08 5.72
CA ALA A 229 -19.69 22.44 4.31
C ALA A 229 -18.48 22.09 3.42
N ASN A 230 -17.78 21.02 3.74
CA ASN A 230 -16.65 20.51 2.96
C ASN A 230 -17.01 19.28 2.09
N ASP A 231 -18.24 18.79 2.15
CA ASP A 231 -18.73 17.59 1.43
C ASP A 231 -17.89 16.33 1.72
N MET A 232 -17.26 16.24 2.89
CA MET A 232 -16.51 15.08 3.35
C MET A 232 -17.19 14.50 4.60
N ASP A 233 -17.48 13.22 4.58
CA ASP A 233 -18.12 12.52 5.70
C ASP A 233 -17.08 12.04 6.73
N GLY A 234 -16.70 12.89 7.69
CA GLY A 234 -15.71 12.58 8.71
C GLY A 234 -14.27 12.89 8.29
N HIS A 235 -13.28 12.36 9.02
CA HIS A 235 -11.87 12.65 8.83
C HIS A 235 -11.10 11.49 8.18
N ALA A 236 -10.02 11.81 7.46
CA ALA A 236 -9.07 10.86 6.91
C ALA A 236 -7.83 10.74 7.79
N CYS A 237 -7.20 9.56 7.77
CA CYS A 237 -5.93 9.34 8.46
C CYS A 237 -4.75 9.83 7.62
N LEU A 238 -3.90 10.66 8.20
CA LEU A 238 -2.65 11.15 7.63
C LEU A 238 -1.47 10.68 8.48
N TYR A 239 -0.64 9.80 7.91
CA TYR A 239 0.46 9.13 8.58
C TYR A 239 1.80 9.76 8.23
N PHE A 240 2.67 9.88 9.22
CA PHE A 240 4.08 10.26 9.10
C PHE A 240 4.97 9.08 9.54
N SER A 241 6.28 9.25 9.52
CA SER A 241 7.17 8.20 10.04
C SER A 241 6.83 7.89 11.50
N SER A 242 6.87 6.63 11.87
CA SER A 242 6.53 6.12 13.21
C SER A 242 5.10 6.36 13.68
N SER A 243 4.18 6.83 12.81
CA SER A 243 2.76 6.87 13.13
C SER A 243 2.20 5.47 13.38
N THR A 244 1.21 5.38 14.27
CA THR A 244 0.54 4.13 14.62
C THR A 244 -0.94 4.18 14.27
N SER A 245 -1.55 3.03 14.06
CA SER A 245 -2.96 2.90 13.69
C SER A 245 -3.87 2.90 14.93
N HIS A 246 -5.18 3.09 14.71
CA HIS A 246 -6.20 2.90 15.76
C HIS A 246 -6.26 1.47 16.29
N VAL A 247 -5.72 0.49 15.54
CA VAL A 247 -5.74 -0.91 15.93
C VAL A 247 -4.53 -1.19 16.81
N ALA A 248 -4.75 -1.29 18.10
CA ALA A 248 -3.74 -1.64 19.12
C ALA A 248 -2.47 -0.77 19.07
N SER A 249 -2.55 0.46 18.57
CA SER A 249 -1.41 1.38 18.39
C SER A 249 -0.22 0.75 17.66
N LEU A 250 -0.48 -0.17 16.73
CA LEU A 250 0.55 -0.80 15.91
C LEU A 250 0.88 0.03 14.67
N PRO A 251 2.12 0.00 14.19
CA PRO A 251 2.47 0.60 12.91
C PRO A 251 1.65 -0.01 11.75
N ASP A 252 1.21 0.82 10.82
CA ASP A 252 0.62 0.36 9.56
C ASP A 252 1.70 0.33 8.47
N VAL A 253 2.12 -0.88 8.09
CA VAL A 253 3.22 -1.07 7.14
C VAL A 253 2.94 -0.51 5.75
N GLU A 254 1.66 -0.46 5.33
CA GLU A 254 1.29 0.13 4.04
C GLU A 254 1.40 1.64 4.06
N HIS A 255 0.94 2.28 5.14
CA HIS A 255 1.15 3.70 5.34
C HIS A 255 2.64 4.01 5.40
N GLN A 256 3.44 3.27 6.18
CA GLN A 256 4.88 3.52 6.27
C GLN A 256 5.57 3.37 4.91
N ALA A 257 5.19 2.40 4.07
CA ALA A 257 5.72 2.27 2.71
C ALA A 257 5.43 3.51 1.85
N GLN A 258 4.23 4.12 1.96
CA GLN A 258 3.90 5.34 1.24
C GLN A 258 4.65 6.57 1.79
N VAL A 259 4.87 6.64 3.11
CA VAL A 259 5.70 7.68 3.73
C VAL A 259 7.12 7.62 3.18
N TYR A 260 7.74 6.44 3.15
CA TYR A 260 9.09 6.25 2.57
C TYR A 260 9.12 6.63 1.09
N LYS A 261 8.09 6.26 0.32
CA LYS A 261 7.98 6.65 -1.09
C LYS A 261 7.90 8.17 -1.25
N ALA A 262 7.11 8.87 -0.44
CA ALA A 262 7.01 10.33 -0.44
C ALA A 262 8.34 11.00 -0.04
N ALA A 263 9.17 10.33 0.76
CA ALA A 263 10.52 10.77 1.12
C ALA A 263 11.58 10.43 0.05
N GLY A 264 11.19 9.85 -1.10
CA GLY A 264 12.13 9.42 -2.15
C GLY A 264 13.00 8.23 -1.74
N ARG A 265 12.56 7.42 -0.78
CA ARG A 265 13.25 6.22 -0.33
C ARG A 265 12.44 4.99 -0.77
N ASN A 266 12.97 4.23 -1.72
CA ASN A 266 12.40 2.95 -2.20
C ASN A 266 13.09 1.79 -1.50
#